data_3278110103f5f02ef6bede397683121f
#
_entry.id   3278110103f5f02ef6bede397683121f
#
_cell.length_a   1.000
_cell.length_b   1.000
_cell.length_c   1.000
_cell.angle_alpha   90.00
_cell.angle_beta   90.00
_cell.angle_gamma   90.00
#
_symmetry.space_group_name_H-M   'P 1'
#
loop_
_entity.id
_entity.type
_entity.pdbx_description
1 polymer ?
#
loop_
_entity_poly.entity_id
_entity_poly.type
_entity_poly.pdbx_seq_one_letter_code
_entity_poly.pdbx_strand_id
1 'polypeptide(L)'
;MFCKIQPSTETDLLHILELNKAAIPAVNLLNEMEIQNLFLQAVYFHSLWLNQEVIGFLIALGPGAIYNSPNYRWFELRYDQFLYIDRIVIDPSHQGNGFGHMFYDKLKEFAGQKKIPRITCEVN
;
A
#
# COMPACT_ATOMS: atom_id res chain seq x y z
N MET A 1 -11.17 21.26 -3.92
CA MET A 1 -10.53 20.13 -3.20
C MET A 1 -9.36 19.63 -4.03
N PHE A 2 -8.17 19.65 -3.46
CA PHE A 2 -6.97 19.20 -4.16
C PHE A 2 -6.53 17.85 -3.61
N CYS A 3 -6.52 16.84 -4.49
CA CYS A 3 -6.23 15.46 -4.11
C CYS A 3 -5.21 14.89 -5.08
N LYS A 4 -4.15 14.23 -4.55
CA LYS A 4 -3.15 13.59 -5.39
C LYS A 4 -2.56 12.36 -4.73
N ILE A 5 -2.15 11.41 -5.56
CA ILE A 5 -1.43 10.22 -5.14
C ILE A 5 0.00 10.33 -5.66
N GLN A 6 0.97 10.17 -4.78
CA GLN A 6 2.38 10.27 -5.13
C GLN A 6 3.23 9.32 -4.29
N PRO A 7 4.44 8.99 -4.73
CA PRO A 7 5.32 8.13 -3.94
C PRO A 7 5.52 8.68 -2.54
N SER A 8 5.42 7.80 -1.54
CA SER A 8 5.69 8.15 -0.16
C SER A 8 7.19 8.39 0.03
N THR A 9 7.51 9.27 0.96
CA THR A 9 8.89 9.55 1.34
C THR A 9 9.14 9.10 2.77
N GLU A 10 10.40 9.05 3.16
CA GLU A 10 10.78 8.67 4.52
C GLU A 10 10.13 9.57 5.57
N THR A 11 9.96 10.85 5.26
CA THR A 11 9.34 11.79 6.18
C THR A 11 7.86 11.53 6.40
N ASP A 12 7.21 10.76 5.52
CA ASP A 12 5.79 10.41 5.65
C ASP A 12 5.56 9.24 6.60
N LEU A 13 6.59 8.45 6.92
CA LEU A 13 6.41 7.15 7.58
C LEU A 13 5.78 7.21 8.96
N LEU A 14 6.12 8.22 9.77
CA LEU A 14 5.53 8.35 11.09
C LEU A 14 4.02 8.62 11.03
N HIS A 15 3.61 9.47 10.11
CA HIS A 15 2.19 9.75 9.92
C HIS A 15 1.46 8.52 9.35
N ILE A 16 2.12 7.76 8.48
CA ILE A 16 1.58 6.51 7.94
C ILE A 16 1.36 5.49 9.05
N LEU A 17 2.27 5.40 10.02
CA LEU A 17 2.10 4.53 11.18
C LEU A 17 0.84 4.91 11.99
N GLU A 18 0.58 6.21 12.14
CA GLU A 18 -0.63 6.69 12.84
C GLU A 18 -1.89 6.30 12.07
N LEU A 19 -1.88 6.46 10.75
CA LEU A 19 -3.01 6.04 9.91
C LEU A 19 -3.24 4.53 10.01
N ASN A 20 -2.16 3.75 10.01
CA ASN A 20 -2.24 2.30 10.13
C ASN A 20 -2.86 1.90 11.47
N LYS A 21 -2.46 2.55 12.54
CA LYS A 21 -3.00 2.29 13.89
C LYS A 21 -4.51 2.56 13.94
N ALA A 22 -4.96 3.61 13.30
CA ALA A 22 -6.38 3.95 13.25
C ALA A 22 -7.21 2.95 12.43
N ALA A 23 -6.57 2.14 11.59
CA ALA A 23 -7.23 1.16 10.74
C ALA A 23 -7.32 -0.24 11.36
N ILE A 24 -6.73 -0.46 12.52
CA ILE A 24 -6.84 -1.75 13.22
C ILE A 24 -8.30 -1.95 13.66
N PRO A 25 -8.90 -3.15 13.50
CA PRO A 25 -8.28 -4.44 13.16
C PRO A 25 -8.30 -4.80 11.67
N ALA A 26 -8.74 -3.91 10.78
CA ALA A 26 -8.77 -4.21 9.34
C ALA A 26 -7.37 -4.51 8.78
N VAL A 27 -6.34 -3.89 9.37
CA VAL A 27 -4.93 -4.20 9.09
C VAL A 27 -4.22 -4.52 10.40
N ASN A 28 -3.07 -5.21 10.29
CA ASN A 28 -2.24 -5.50 11.45
C ASN A 28 -1.46 -4.25 11.89
N LEU A 29 -1.13 -4.22 13.17
CA LEU A 29 -0.25 -3.19 13.72
C LEU A 29 1.13 -3.26 13.05
N LEU A 30 1.73 -2.10 12.78
CA LEU A 30 3.10 -1.98 12.29
C LEU A 30 3.91 -1.17 13.30
N ASN A 31 5.14 -1.61 13.54
CA ASN A 31 6.11 -0.81 14.28
C ASN A 31 7.05 -0.08 13.30
N GLU A 32 7.96 0.73 13.85
CA GLU A 32 8.87 1.54 13.03
C GLU A 32 9.81 0.69 12.18
N MET A 33 10.31 -0.44 12.70
CA MET A 33 11.18 -1.33 11.95
C MET A 33 10.44 -1.98 10.78
N GLU A 34 9.21 -2.40 11.03
CA GLU A 34 8.40 -3.05 10.01
C GLU A 34 8.04 -2.10 8.87
N ILE A 35 7.64 -0.86 9.20
CA ILE A 35 7.29 0.11 8.15
C ILE A 35 8.52 0.50 7.34
N GLN A 36 9.68 0.60 7.96
CA GLN A 36 10.91 0.89 7.24
C GLN A 36 11.31 -0.25 6.32
N ASN A 37 11.16 -1.50 6.76
CA ASN A 37 11.40 -2.64 5.90
C ASN A 37 10.45 -2.65 4.70
N LEU A 38 9.17 -2.41 4.93
CA LEU A 38 8.20 -2.33 3.84
C LEU A 38 8.55 -1.20 2.87
N PHE A 39 8.98 -0.07 3.39
CA PHE A 39 9.37 1.06 2.56
C PHE A 39 10.55 0.70 1.65
N LEU A 40 11.53 -0.05 2.16
CA LEU A 40 12.69 -0.49 1.39
C LEU A 40 12.34 -1.60 0.39
N GLN A 41 11.41 -2.49 0.74
CA GLN A 41 11.08 -3.66 -0.08
C GLN A 41 10.00 -3.40 -1.12
N ALA A 42 9.16 -2.40 -0.90
CA ALA A 42 7.98 -2.18 -1.74
C ALA A 42 8.35 -1.75 -3.16
N VAL A 43 7.63 -2.30 -4.12
CA VAL A 43 7.68 -1.85 -5.51
C VAL A 43 6.80 -0.61 -5.68
N TYR A 44 5.73 -0.54 -4.90
CA TYR A 44 4.80 0.58 -4.93
C TYR A 44 4.43 0.93 -3.49
N PHE A 45 4.75 2.14 -3.06
CA PHE A 45 4.41 2.65 -1.75
C PHE A 45 4.04 4.10 -1.92
N HIS A 46 2.74 4.37 -2.05
CA HIS A 46 2.24 5.70 -2.38
C HIS A 46 1.29 6.23 -1.31
N SER A 47 1.31 7.54 -1.15
CA SER A 47 0.45 8.26 -0.22
C SER A 47 -0.61 9.02 -0.99
N LEU A 48 -1.80 9.11 -0.39
CA LEU A 48 -2.89 9.94 -0.89
C LEU A 48 -2.91 11.22 -0.06
N TRP A 49 -2.71 12.34 -0.76
CA TRP A 49 -2.74 13.66 -0.17
C TRP A 49 -4.08 14.33 -0.46
N LEU A 50 -4.70 14.89 0.56
CA LEU A 50 -5.86 15.76 0.43
C LEU A 50 -5.46 17.11 0.97
N ASN A 51 -5.39 18.10 0.07
CA ASN A 51 -4.81 19.42 0.36
C ASN A 51 -3.35 19.21 0.82
N GLN A 52 -3.01 19.47 2.07
CA GLN A 52 -1.65 19.37 2.57
C GLN A 52 -1.48 18.25 3.60
N GLU A 53 -2.39 17.28 3.60
CA GLU A 53 -2.39 16.22 4.59
C GLU A 53 -2.44 14.85 3.92
N VAL A 54 -1.64 13.90 4.43
CA VAL A 54 -1.70 12.50 4.00
C VAL A 54 -2.89 11.84 4.70
N ILE A 55 -3.86 11.37 3.92
CA ILE A 55 -5.07 10.74 4.44
C ILE A 55 -5.17 9.26 4.10
N GLY A 56 -4.20 8.71 3.40
CA GLY A 56 -4.21 7.30 3.08
C GLY A 56 -2.90 6.86 2.44
N PHE A 57 -2.74 5.54 2.33
CA PHE A 57 -1.56 4.97 1.69
C PHE A 57 -1.87 3.57 1.15
N LEU A 58 -1.06 3.14 0.19
CA LEU A 58 -1.10 1.79 -0.37
C LEU A 58 0.32 1.26 -0.50
N ILE A 59 0.52 0.03 -0.02
CA ILE A 59 1.81 -0.66 -0.11
C ILE A 59 1.63 -1.93 -0.93
N ALA A 60 2.44 -2.08 -1.99
CA ALA A 60 2.45 -3.29 -2.80
C ALA A 60 3.87 -3.80 -2.99
N LEU A 61 4.02 -5.11 -2.91
CA LEU A 61 5.29 -5.82 -3.03
C LEU A 61 5.31 -6.61 -4.32
N GLY A 62 6.48 -6.67 -4.95
CA GLY A 62 6.72 -7.56 -6.08
C GLY A 62 7.38 -8.86 -5.63
N PRO A 63 7.78 -9.72 -6.59
CA PRO A 63 8.55 -10.92 -6.26
C PRO A 63 9.89 -10.58 -5.63
N GLY A 64 10.39 -11.46 -4.78
CA GLY A 64 11.72 -11.33 -4.21
C GLY A 64 11.85 -10.40 -3.01
N ALA A 65 10.75 -9.94 -2.45
CA ALA A 65 10.81 -9.11 -1.26
C ALA A 65 11.16 -9.95 -0.03
N ILE A 66 11.91 -9.35 0.87
CA ILE A 66 12.21 -9.96 2.17
C ILE A 66 11.06 -9.60 3.11
N TYR A 67 10.04 -10.44 3.10
CA TYR A 67 8.80 -10.16 3.82
C TYR A 67 8.22 -11.44 4.38
N ASN A 68 8.07 -11.51 5.69
CA ASN A 68 7.62 -12.72 6.37
C ASN A 68 6.09 -12.74 6.53
N SER A 69 5.41 -13.04 5.44
CA SER A 69 3.96 -13.16 5.42
C SER A 69 3.58 -14.45 4.68
N PRO A 70 2.80 -15.36 5.31
CA PRO A 70 2.35 -16.58 4.64
C PRO A 70 1.55 -16.27 3.37
N ASN A 71 0.75 -15.22 3.39
CA ASN A 71 -0.07 -14.84 2.25
C ASN A 71 0.78 -14.34 1.08
N TYR A 72 1.75 -13.48 1.36
CA TYR A 72 2.70 -13.02 0.35
C TYR A 72 3.46 -14.21 -0.26
N ARG A 73 3.95 -15.11 0.58
CA ARG A 73 4.72 -16.28 0.12
C ARG A 73 3.88 -17.21 -0.76
N TRP A 74 2.58 -17.32 -0.46
CA TRP A 74 1.68 -18.14 -1.25
C TRP A 74 1.66 -17.66 -2.70
N PHE A 75 1.58 -16.34 -2.92
CA PHE A 75 1.60 -15.76 -4.26
C PHE A 75 2.99 -15.86 -4.90
N GLU A 76 4.04 -15.64 -4.12
CA GLU A 76 5.42 -15.71 -4.61
C GLU A 76 5.77 -17.09 -5.13
N LEU A 77 5.25 -18.15 -4.52
CA LEU A 77 5.48 -19.52 -4.97
C LEU A 77 4.74 -19.87 -6.27
N ARG A 78 3.69 -19.12 -6.60
CA ARG A 78 2.83 -19.44 -7.73
C ARG A 78 3.03 -18.55 -8.95
N TYR A 79 3.52 -17.36 -8.77
CA TYR A 79 3.62 -16.39 -9.86
C TYR A 79 5.01 -15.78 -9.91
N ASP A 80 5.55 -15.66 -11.14
CA ASP A 80 6.86 -15.03 -11.35
C ASP A 80 6.77 -13.52 -11.38
N GLN A 81 5.64 -12.96 -11.84
CA GLN A 81 5.44 -11.52 -11.97
C GLN A 81 4.07 -11.14 -11.42
N PHE A 82 4.06 -10.33 -10.38
CA PHE A 82 2.84 -9.89 -9.73
C PHE A 82 3.11 -8.66 -8.86
N LEU A 83 2.04 -7.95 -8.50
CA LEU A 83 2.04 -7.00 -7.41
C LEU A 83 1.11 -7.55 -6.33
N TYR A 84 1.63 -7.69 -5.13
CA TYR A 84 0.85 -8.09 -3.97
C TYR A 84 0.53 -6.86 -3.13
N ILE A 85 -0.76 -6.52 -3.01
CA ILE A 85 -1.17 -5.43 -2.13
C ILE A 85 -1.10 -5.94 -0.69
N ASP A 86 -0.11 -5.45 0.05
CA ASP A 86 0.01 -5.79 1.47
C ASP A 86 -1.09 -5.11 2.27
N ARG A 87 -1.30 -3.82 2.02
CA ARG A 87 -2.36 -3.07 2.67
C ARG A 87 -2.71 -1.80 1.92
N ILE A 88 -3.96 -1.39 2.09
CA ILE A 88 -4.46 -0.09 1.65
C ILE A 88 -5.24 0.49 2.84
N VAL A 89 -4.94 1.71 3.19
CA VAL A 89 -5.55 2.39 4.34
C VAL A 89 -6.02 3.78 3.92
N ILE A 90 -7.25 4.09 4.27
CA ILE A 90 -7.83 5.44 4.14
C ILE A 90 -8.24 5.87 5.54
N ASP A 91 -7.89 7.10 5.91
CA ASP A 91 -8.31 7.67 7.20
C ASP A 91 -9.81 7.45 7.39
N PRO A 92 -10.24 6.92 8.57
CA PRO A 92 -11.66 6.64 8.81
C PRO A 92 -12.60 7.81 8.53
N SER A 93 -12.15 9.04 8.78
CA SER A 93 -12.97 10.23 8.54
C SER A 93 -13.15 10.57 7.07
N HIS A 94 -12.39 9.93 6.19
CA HIS A 94 -12.43 10.17 4.74
C HIS A 94 -12.92 8.95 3.94
N GLN A 95 -13.38 7.91 4.59
CA GLN A 95 -13.92 6.73 3.91
C GLN A 95 -15.26 7.06 3.24
N GLY A 96 -15.61 6.27 2.20
CA GLY A 96 -16.86 6.46 1.48
C GLY A 96 -16.81 7.54 0.40
N ASN A 97 -15.63 8.06 0.08
CA ASN A 97 -15.46 9.13 -0.92
C ASN A 97 -14.79 8.66 -2.22
N GLY A 98 -14.65 7.34 -2.40
CA GLY A 98 -14.05 6.78 -3.62
C GLY A 98 -12.53 6.79 -3.65
N PHE A 99 -11.86 7.08 -2.54
CA PHE A 99 -10.41 7.14 -2.50
C PHE A 99 -9.75 5.77 -2.71
N GLY A 100 -10.40 4.70 -2.24
CA GLY A 100 -9.91 3.34 -2.48
C GLY A 100 -9.87 3.01 -3.97
N HIS A 101 -10.93 3.34 -4.69
CA HIS A 101 -10.97 3.16 -6.14
C HIS A 101 -9.88 3.96 -6.84
N MET A 102 -9.65 5.18 -6.40
CA MET A 102 -8.59 6.04 -6.96
C MET A 102 -7.22 5.37 -6.82
N PHE A 103 -6.93 4.77 -5.66
CA PHE A 103 -5.69 4.03 -5.44
C PHE A 103 -5.58 2.82 -6.37
N TYR A 104 -6.66 2.04 -6.50
CA TYR A 104 -6.64 0.87 -7.39
C TYR A 104 -6.42 1.27 -8.83
N ASP A 105 -7.05 2.33 -9.30
CA ASP A 105 -6.88 2.82 -10.66
C ASP A 105 -5.42 3.23 -10.91
N LYS A 106 -4.82 3.94 -9.96
CA LYS A 106 -3.41 4.33 -10.07
C LYS A 106 -2.47 3.13 -10.03
N LEU A 107 -2.76 2.13 -9.22
CA LEU A 107 -1.97 0.92 -9.15
C LEU A 107 -2.06 0.14 -10.47
N LYS A 108 -3.26 0.08 -11.07
CA LYS A 108 -3.45 -0.57 -12.38
C LYS A 108 -2.66 0.14 -13.48
N GLU A 109 -2.66 1.48 -13.47
CA GLU A 109 -1.83 2.26 -14.40
C GLU A 109 -0.36 1.91 -14.24
N PHE A 110 0.12 1.89 -13.00
CA PHE A 110 1.51 1.53 -12.70
C PHE A 110 1.84 0.14 -13.20
N ALA A 111 0.99 -0.86 -12.89
CA ALA A 111 1.19 -2.23 -13.34
C ALA A 111 1.24 -2.32 -14.87
N GLY A 112 0.36 -1.59 -15.56
CA GLY A 112 0.34 -1.55 -17.01
C GLY A 112 1.62 -0.98 -17.59
N GLN A 113 2.10 0.14 -17.03
CA GLN A 113 3.34 0.77 -17.46
C GLN A 113 4.56 -0.12 -17.26
N LYS A 114 4.57 -0.90 -16.17
CA LYS A 114 5.67 -1.82 -15.85
C LYS A 114 5.49 -3.20 -16.45
N LYS A 115 4.38 -3.43 -17.17
CA LYS A 115 4.05 -4.72 -17.79
C LYS A 115 3.95 -5.85 -16.78
N ILE A 116 3.40 -5.55 -15.61
CA ILE A 116 3.16 -6.53 -14.56
C ILE A 116 1.77 -7.13 -14.79
N PRO A 117 1.67 -8.46 -15.03
CA PRO A 117 0.43 -9.05 -15.54
C PRO A 117 -0.69 -9.23 -14.52
N ARG A 118 -0.41 -9.12 -13.22
CA ARG A 118 -1.45 -9.35 -12.21
C ARG A 118 -1.21 -8.58 -10.93
N ILE A 119 -2.33 -8.24 -10.31
CA ILE A 119 -2.37 -7.62 -9.00
C ILE A 119 -3.10 -8.60 -8.08
N THR A 120 -2.53 -8.89 -6.93
CA THR A 120 -3.06 -9.85 -5.97
C THR A 120 -3.24 -9.20 -4.61
N CYS A 121 -4.16 -9.71 -3.81
CA CYS A 121 -4.34 -9.30 -2.44
C CYS A 121 -5.05 -10.41 -1.66
N GLU A 122 -4.98 -10.33 -0.34
CA GLU A 122 -5.78 -11.17 0.53
C GLU A 122 -7.12 -10.48 0.78
N VAL A 123 -8.20 -11.25 0.74
CA VAL A 123 -9.54 -10.77 1.07
C VAL A 123 -9.98 -11.47 2.35
N ASN A 124 -10.27 -10.69 3.36
CA ASN A 124 -10.78 -11.20 4.64
C ASN A 124 -12.31 -11.21 4.64
#